data_2fdebb4147ca19f80e61b207548d4155
#
_entry.id   2fdebb4147ca19f80e61b207548d4155
#
_cell.length_a   1.000
_cell.length_b   1.000
_cell.length_c   1.000
_cell.angle_alpha   90.00
_cell.angle_beta   90.00
_cell.angle_gamma   90.00
#
_symmetry.space_group_name_H-M   'P 1'
#
loop_
_entity.id
_entity.type
_entity.pdbx_description
1 polymer ?
#
loop_
_entity_poly.entity_id
_entity_poly.type
_entity_poly.pdbx_seq_one_letter_code
_entity_poly.pdbx_strand_id
1 'polypeptide(L)'
;MTPILTTSLPLPLHSQGKVRDTYRLSDRELLMVATDRISAFDVVLPTPIPEKGRVLNQLSLAWFRETAGLVRNHLAPDLSIPTSVLSEQPDLEQRSMRVVMAEPILFECVVRGYISGSGWKDYQRSGSIAGERLPGGLRESDRLPEPVFTPATKATSGHDENISPAELAHRTGRELAQTLERLSLSLYGFAAERALQSGLILADTKFEFGFHGGDVILIDELLTPDSSRFWDAQRYRPGGPQPSFDKQFVRDYLEQVGWNKQPPAPPLPDEVVEGTSVRYLEALRRLGPAGPREPRGVRSERLRRHVPS
;
A
#
# COMPACT_ATOMS: atom_id res chain seq x y z
N MET A 1 -10.50 -11.01 -18.79
CA MET A 1 -9.12 -10.82 -19.32
C MET A 1 -8.23 -11.93 -18.81
N THR A 2 -7.25 -12.38 -19.61
CA THR A 2 -6.27 -13.37 -19.15
C THR A 2 -5.33 -12.69 -18.14
N PRO A 3 -5.08 -13.29 -16.97
CA PRO A 3 -4.17 -12.70 -15.99
C PRO A 3 -2.75 -12.60 -16.51
N ILE A 4 -2.07 -11.50 -16.19
CA ILE A 4 -0.68 -11.23 -16.57
C ILE A 4 0.24 -11.55 -15.40
N LEU A 5 1.01 -12.64 -15.50
CA LEU A 5 1.99 -13.06 -14.50
C LEU A 5 3.40 -12.49 -14.76
N THR A 6 3.78 -12.42 -16.02
CA THR A 6 5.07 -11.93 -16.47
C THR A 6 4.89 -11.03 -17.67
N THR A 7 5.76 -10.07 -17.83
CA THR A 7 5.80 -9.24 -19.03
C THR A 7 7.13 -9.44 -19.75
N SER A 8 7.10 -9.33 -21.07
CA SER A 8 8.29 -9.30 -21.92
C SER A 8 8.06 -8.20 -22.95
N LEU A 9 8.73 -7.07 -22.79
CA LEU A 9 8.55 -5.89 -23.63
C LEU A 9 9.78 -5.63 -24.46
N PRO A 10 9.65 -4.94 -25.61
CA PRO A 10 10.80 -4.54 -26.44
C PRO A 10 11.57 -3.36 -25.80
N LEU A 11 11.82 -3.44 -24.50
CA LEU A 11 12.49 -2.47 -23.65
C LEU A 11 13.47 -3.19 -22.72
N PRO A 12 14.60 -2.58 -22.34
CA PRO A 12 15.50 -3.16 -21.36
C PRO A 12 14.80 -3.33 -20.00
N LEU A 13 14.78 -4.55 -19.46
CA LEU A 13 14.30 -4.82 -18.10
C LEU A 13 15.22 -4.12 -17.09
N HIS A 14 14.63 -3.26 -16.24
CA HIS A 14 15.33 -2.59 -15.15
C HIS A 14 15.31 -3.42 -13.88
N SER A 15 14.12 -3.92 -13.49
CA SER A 15 13.94 -4.77 -12.33
C SER A 15 12.64 -5.58 -12.41
N GLN A 16 12.61 -6.71 -11.73
CA GLN A 16 11.42 -7.53 -11.55
C GLN A 16 11.15 -7.69 -10.05
N GLY A 17 10.06 -7.06 -9.60
CA GLY A 17 9.61 -7.15 -8.22
C GLY A 17 8.62 -8.28 -7.98
N LYS A 18 8.11 -8.40 -6.75
CA LYS A 18 7.13 -9.43 -6.36
C LYS A 18 5.82 -9.31 -7.17
N VAL A 19 5.41 -8.10 -7.55
CA VAL A 19 4.12 -7.83 -8.21
C VAL A 19 4.23 -6.86 -9.40
N ARG A 20 5.40 -6.29 -9.68
CA ARG A 20 5.65 -5.35 -10.76
C ARG A 20 6.90 -5.70 -11.54
N ASP A 21 6.87 -5.45 -12.84
CA ASP A 21 8.02 -5.47 -13.72
C ASP A 21 8.31 -4.03 -14.16
N THR A 22 9.57 -3.61 -14.12
CA THR A 22 9.97 -2.24 -14.43
C THR A 22 10.96 -2.27 -15.58
N TYR A 23 10.72 -1.45 -16.59
CA TYR A 23 11.53 -1.34 -17.81
C TYR A 23 12.13 0.05 -17.94
N ARG A 24 13.28 0.15 -18.56
CA ARG A 24 13.94 1.42 -18.84
C ARG A 24 13.38 2.03 -20.14
N LEU A 25 12.83 3.24 -20.04
CA LEU A 25 12.42 4.04 -21.20
C LEU A 25 13.55 4.95 -21.68
N SER A 26 14.32 5.51 -20.74
CA SER A 26 15.49 6.34 -20.99
C SER A 26 16.43 6.30 -19.77
N ASP A 27 17.48 7.12 -19.79
CA ASP A 27 18.36 7.27 -18.60
C ASP A 27 17.68 8.00 -17.43
N ARG A 28 16.48 8.56 -17.64
CA ARG A 28 15.76 9.35 -16.63
C ARG A 28 14.37 8.83 -16.32
N GLU A 29 13.85 7.89 -17.10
CA GLU A 29 12.46 7.43 -16.98
C GLU A 29 12.33 5.93 -17.08
N LEU A 30 11.37 5.42 -16.33
CA LEU A 30 11.01 4.01 -16.28
C LEU A 30 9.54 3.82 -16.64
N LEU A 31 9.22 2.63 -17.16
CA LEU A 31 7.87 2.11 -17.30
C LEU A 31 7.65 1.04 -16.24
N MET A 32 6.78 1.30 -15.30
CA MET A 32 6.38 0.35 -14.27
C MET A 32 5.10 -0.36 -14.71
N VAL A 33 5.13 -1.70 -14.74
CA VAL A 33 4.00 -2.53 -15.14
C VAL A 33 3.53 -3.37 -13.95
N ALA A 34 2.32 -3.13 -13.49
CA ALA A 34 1.69 -3.92 -12.45
C ALA A 34 1.13 -5.22 -13.03
N THR A 35 1.56 -6.35 -12.50
CA THR A 35 1.10 -7.69 -12.89
C THR A 35 -0.01 -8.19 -11.97
N ASP A 36 -0.62 -9.32 -12.33
CA ASP A 36 -1.62 -9.98 -11.50
C ASP A 36 -1.02 -10.95 -10.47
N ARG A 37 0.33 -10.97 -10.35
CA ARG A 37 0.99 -11.69 -9.25
C ARG A 37 0.53 -11.14 -7.91
N ILE A 38 0.36 -12.04 -6.95
CA ILE A 38 0.12 -11.68 -5.55
C ILE A 38 1.21 -12.27 -4.67
N SER A 39 1.63 -11.54 -3.66
CA SER A 39 2.58 -12.01 -2.64
C SER A 39 1.95 -11.92 -1.26
N ALA A 40 2.23 -12.91 -0.43
CA ALA A 40 1.87 -12.90 0.98
C ALA A 40 3.06 -13.44 1.78
N PHE A 41 3.35 -12.84 2.95
CA PHE A 41 4.49 -13.21 3.80
C PHE A 41 5.81 -13.26 3.00
N ASP A 42 6.02 -12.26 2.13
CA ASP A 42 7.18 -12.08 1.25
C ASP A 42 7.38 -13.14 0.14
N VAL A 43 6.47 -14.10 0.03
CA VAL A 43 6.49 -15.14 -1.01
C VAL A 43 5.48 -14.81 -2.11
N VAL A 44 5.90 -14.86 -3.38
CA VAL A 44 5.01 -14.75 -4.54
C VAL A 44 4.24 -16.06 -4.68
N LEU A 45 2.91 -15.96 -4.75
CA LEU A 45 2.03 -17.13 -4.90
C LEU A 45 1.97 -17.57 -6.37
N PRO A 46 1.79 -18.88 -6.65
CA PRO A 46 1.72 -19.39 -8.02
C PRO A 46 0.43 -18.99 -8.75
N THR A 47 -0.63 -18.67 -8.00
CA THR A 47 -1.96 -18.36 -8.56
C THR A 47 -2.12 -16.84 -8.70
N PRO A 48 -2.39 -16.30 -9.90
CA PRO A 48 -2.65 -14.87 -10.10
C PRO A 48 -4.04 -14.47 -9.58
N ILE A 49 -4.18 -13.16 -9.30
CA ILE A 49 -5.48 -12.55 -9.04
C ILE A 49 -5.88 -11.72 -10.26
N PRO A 50 -6.91 -12.11 -11.03
CA PRO A 50 -7.36 -11.36 -12.19
C PRO A 50 -7.66 -9.89 -11.86
N GLU A 51 -7.32 -8.97 -12.76
CA GLU A 51 -7.54 -7.53 -12.65
C GLU A 51 -6.68 -6.81 -11.59
N LYS A 52 -5.92 -7.54 -10.77
CA LYS A 52 -5.14 -6.95 -9.66
C LYS A 52 -4.18 -5.86 -10.14
N GLY A 53 -3.39 -6.12 -11.17
CA GLY A 53 -2.42 -5.15 -11.70
C GLY A 53 -3.11 -3.87 -12.18
N ARG A 54 -4.27 -4.00 -12.86
CA ARG A 54 -5.07 -2.85 -13.29
C ARG A 54 -5.55 -2.01 -12.10
N VAL A 55 -6.08 -2.68 -11.07
CA VAL A 55 -6.57 -2.00 -9.86
C VAL A 55 -5.44 -1.23 -9.18
N LEU A 56 -4.29 -1.87 -8.95
CA LEU A 56 -3.15 -1.23 -8.29
C LEU A 56 -2.66 0.01 -9.05
N ASN A 57 -2.52 -0.11 -10.36
CA ASN A 57 -2.04 0.99 -11.19
C ASN A 57 -3.03 2.17 -11.20
N GLN A 58 -4.31 1.91 -11.41
CA GLN A 58 -5.32 2.96 -11.47
C GLN A 58 -5.50 3.68 -10.13
N LEU A 59 -5.48 2.94 -9.01
CA LEU A 59 -5.50 3.54 -7.68
C LEU A 59 -4.26 4.40 -7.43
N SER A 60 -3.06 3.88 -7.70
CA SER A 60 -1.82 4.65 -7.53
C SER A 60 -1.83 5.94 -8.34
N LEU A 61 -2.21 5.88 -9.63
CA LEU A 61 -2.32 7.05 -10.49
C LEU A 61 -3.32 8.09 -9.94
N ALA A 62 -4.48 7.66 -9.44
CA ALA A 62 -5.46 8.55 -8.86
C ALA A 62 -4.91 9.24 -7.61
N TRP A 63 -4.33 8.48 -6.68
CA TRP A 63 -3.77 9.01 -5.46
C TRP A 63 -2.57 9.92 -5.68
N PHE A 64 -1.66 9.58 -6.58
CA PHE A 64 -0.53 10.47 -6.92
C PHE A 64 -0.99 11.82 -7.45
N ARG A 65 -2.08 11.87 -8.23
CA ARG A 65 -2.67 13.12 -8.70
C ARG A 65 -3.36 13.89 -7.58
N GLU A 66 -4.14 13.22 -6.73
CA GLU A 66 -4.84 13.86 -5.61
C GLU A 66 -3.89 14.41 -4.54
N THR A 67 -2.73 13.78 -4.35
CA THR A 67 -1.73 14.17 -3.35
C THR A 67 -0.60 15.03 -3.89
N ALA A 68 -0.59 15.37 -5.19
CA ALA A 68 0.50 16.13 -5.82
C ALA A 68 0.77 17.49 -5.18
N GLY A 69 -0.24 18.11 -4.57
CA GLY A 69 -0.11 19.37 -3.81
C GLY A 69 0.48 19.19 -2.40
N LEU A 70 0.55 17.96 -1.89
CA LEU A 70 1.11 17.66 -0.56
C LEU A 70 2.56 17.19 -0.66
N VAL A 71 2.84 16.29 -1.61
CA VAL A 71 4.15 15.67 -1.79
C VAL A 71 4.42 15.48 -3.27
N ARG A 72 5.61 15.87 -3.73
CA ARG A 72 6.07 15.52 -5.07
C ARG A 72 6.12 14.00 -5.22
N ASN A 73 5.81 13.49 -6.39
CA ASN A 73 5.87 12.08 -6.68
C ASN A 73 6.59 11.79 -7.98
N HIS A 74 6.83 10.53 -8.26
CA HIS A 74 7.63 10.07 -9.38
C HIS A 74 6.90 10.01 -10.73
N LEU A 75 5.62 10.39 -10.84
CA LEU A 75 4.94 10.38 -12.14
C LEU A 75 5.71 11.27 -13.13
N ALA A 76 5.98 10.75 -14.31
CA ALA A 76 6.58 11.54 -15.38
C ALA A 76 5.60 12.62 -15.86
N PRO A 77 6.09 13.76 -16.38
CA PRO A 77 5.23 14.79 -16.97
C PRO A 77 4.40 14.27 -18.14
N ASP A 78 4.96 13.38 -18.95
CA ASP A 78 4.26 12.65 -20.00
C ASP A 78 3.97 11.23 -19.52
N LEU A 79 2.70 10.88 -19.40
CA LEU A 79 2.22 9.57 -18.97
C LEU A 79 1.90 8.62 -20.13
N SER A 80 2.16 9.02 -21.36
CA SER A 80 1.88 8.17 -22.54
C SER A 80 2.73 6.90 -22.53
N ILE A 81 2.10 5.77 -22.77
CA ILE A 81 2.78 4.49 -22.91
C ILE A 81 3.25 4.36 -24.36
N PRO A 82 4.49 3.95 -24.62
CA PRO A 82 5.01 3.80 -25.99
C PRO A 82 4.11 2.91 -26.86
N THR A 83 3.85 3.37 -28.08
CA THR A 83 3.02 2.62 -29.05
C THR A 83 3.61 1.24 -29.34
N SER A 84 4.93 1.09 -29.34
CA SER A 84 5.61 -0.21 -29.51
C SER A 84 5.26 -1.22 -28.41
N VAL A 85 4.90 -0.75 -27.22
CA VAL A 85 4.44 -1.60 -26.12
C VAL A 85 2.96 -1.96 -26.30
N LEU A 86 2.12 -0.96 -26.59
CA LEU A 86 0.68 -1.14 -26.71
C LEU A 86 0.24 -1.93 -27.94
N SER A 87 1.00 -1.86 -29.04
CA SER A 87 0.71 -2.63 -30.26
C SER A 87 0.79 -4.14 -30.04
N GLU A 88 1.65 -4.59 -29.13
CA GLU A 88 1.79 -6.00 -28.78
C GLU A 88 0.87 -6.42 -27.63
N GLN A 89 0.67 -5.54 -26.66
CA GLN A 89 -0.09 -5.82 -25.43
C GLN A 89 -0.96 -4.62 -25.03
N PRO A 90 -2.13 -4.39 -25.66
CA PRO A 90 -3.00 -3.23 -25.37
C PRO A 90 -3.45 -3.14 -23.92
N ASP A 91 -3.62 -4.28 -23.24
CA ASP A 91 -4.04 -4.36 -21.82
C ASP A 91 -3.05 -3.69 -20.87
N LEU A 92 -1.81 -3.45 -21.30
CA LEU A 92 -0.79 -2.79 -20.49
C LEU A 92 -1.05 -1.29 -20.28
N GLU A 93 -1.87 -0.65 -21.11
CA GLU A 93 -2.23 0.76 -20.92
C GLU A 93 -2.80 1.03 -19.53
N GLN A 94 -3.68 0.15 -19.06
CA GLN A 94 -4.33 0.31 -17.76
C GLN A 94 -3.49 -0.18 -16.57
N ARG A 95 -2.38 -0.86 -16.84
CA ARG A 95 -1.52 -1.50 -15.83
C ARG A 95 -0.16 -0.85 -15.69
N SER A 96 0.13 0.11 -16.55
CA SER A 96 1.44 0.74 -16.62
C SER A 96 1.41 2.20 -16.21
N MET A 97 2.48 2.66 -15.63
CA MET A 97 2.73 4.07 -15.38
C MET A 97 4.16 4.44 -15.80
N ARG A 98 4.31 5.61 -16.39
CA ARG A 98 5.60 6.19 -16.70
C ARG A 98 6.06 7.06 -15.54
N VAL A 99 7.28 6.82 -15.07
CA VAL A 99 7.81 7.46 -13.86
C VAL A 99 9.21 7.99 -14.11
N VAL A 100 9.59 9.05 -13.41
CA VAL A 100 10.99 9.49 -13.37
C VAL A 100 11.81 8.52 -12.53
N MET A 101 13.07 8.33 -12.92
CA MET A 101 14.01 7.53 -12.14
C MET A 101 14.37 8.30 -10.86
N ALA A 102 14.25 7.63 -9.73
CA ALA A 102 14.63 8.12 -8.42
C ALA A 102 15.54 7.11 -7.73
N GLU A 103 16.42 7.58 -6.86
CA GLU A 103 17.23 6.74 -5.99
C GLU A 103 16.39 6.33 -4.77
N PRO A 104 16.03 5.06 -4.57
CA PRO A 104 15.16 4.65 -3.47
C PRO A 104 15.79 4.87 -2.10
N ILE A 105 15.01 5.38 -1.16
CA ILE A 105 15.35 5.38 0.26
C ILE A 105 14.91 4.01 0.82
N LEU A 106 15.88 3.23 1.34
CA LEU A 106 15.68 1.82 1.70
C LEU A 106 15.00 1.64 3.07
N PHE A 107 13.89 2.38 3.27
CA PHE A 107 13.00 2.27 4.42
C PHE A 107 11.56 2.31 3.97
N GLU A 108 10.73 1.52 4.61
CA GLU A 108 9.28 1.60 4.48
C GLU A 108 8.72 2.57 5.52
N CYS A 109 7.96 3.54 5.07
CA CYS A 109 7.34 4.55 5.91
C CYS A 109 5.89 4.15 6.21
N VAL A 110 5.68 3.41 7.29
CA VAL A 110 4.35 2.93 7.67
C VAL A 110 3.70 3.92 8.65
N VAL A 111 2.43 4.27 8.39
CA VAL A 111 1.60 5.05 9.32
C VAL A 111 0.40 4.22 9.72
N ARG A 112 0.11 4.19 11.02
CA ARG A 112 -0.99 3.45 11.60
C ARG A 112 -1.95 4.38 12.35
N GLY A 113 -3.21 4.39 11.96
CA GLY A 113 -4.27 5.06 12.72
C GLY A 113 -5.10 4.11 13.55
N TYR A 114 -4.90 2.80 13.35
CA TYR A 114 -5.55 1.72 14.08
C TYR A 114 -4.52 0.64 14.40
N ILE A 115 -4.75 -0.07 15.51
CA ILE A 115 -3.84 -1.12 15.95
C ILE A 115 -4.20 -2.46 15.30
N SER A 116 -3.40 -2.93 14.35
CA SER A 116 -3.65 -4.18 13.61
C SER A 116 -2.36 -4.82 13.12
N GLY A 117 -2.45 -6.06 12.64
CA GLY A 117 -1.36 -6.79 12.01
C GLY A 117 -0.09 -6.89 12.87
N SER A 118 1.09 -6.52 12.33
CA SER A 118 2.34 -6.54 13.08
C SER A 118 2.31 -5.56 14.27
N GLY A 119 1.68 -4.40 14.12
CA GLY A 119 1.54 -3.44 15.21
C GLY A 119 0.76 -3.99 16.39
N TRP A 120 -0.31 -4.76 16.15
CA TRP A 120 -1.04 -5.45 17.20
C TRP A 120 -0.16 -6.49 17.92
N LYS A 121 0.59 -7.29 17.20
CA LYS A 121 1.52 -8.27 17.77
C LYS A 121 2.60 -7.62 18.63
N ASP A 122 3.16 -6.50 18.17
CA ASP A 122 4.15 -5.74 18.92
C ASP A 122 3.56 -5.16 20.21
N TYR A 123 2.37 -4.58 20.14
CA TYR A 123 1.67 -4.04 21.30
C TYR A 123 1.35 -5.13 22.34
N GLN A 124 0.86 -6.30 21.91
CA GLN A 124 0.60 -7.41 22.82
C GLN A 124 1.87 -7.85 23.57
N ARG A 125 3.04 -7.78 22.92
CA ARG A 125 4.30 -8.19 23.49
C ARG A 125 4.90 -7.17 24.44
N SER A 126 4.78 -5.87 24.14
CA SER A 126 5.57 -4.82 24.81
C SER A 126 4.76 -3.60 25.26
N GLY A 127 3.48 -3.48 24.91
CA GLY A 127 2.68 -2.28 25.13
C GLY A 127 3.11 -1.10 24.25
N SER A 128 3.92 -1.36 23.19
CA SER A 128 4.48 -0.34 22.30
C SER A 128 4.47 -0.82 20.85
N ILE A 129 4.56 0.12 19.91
CA ILE A 129 4.79 -0.15 18.48
C ILE A 129 5.98 0.69 18.04
N ALA A 130 6.97 0.07 17.39
CA ALA A 130 8.18 0.77 16.92
C ALA A 130 8.87 1.62 18.00
N GLY A 131 8.86 1.16 19.26
CA GLY A 131 9.41 1.88 20.41
C GLY A 131 8.50 2.94 21.02
N GLU A 132 7.41 3.33 20.36
CA GLU A 132 6.42 4.27 20.87
C GLU A 132 5.45 3.57 21.82
N ARG A 133 5.39 4.05 23.08
CA ARG A 133 4.50 3.49 24.09
C ARG A 133 3.05 3.93 23.83
N LEU A 134 2.14 2.96 23.80
CA LEU A 134 0.72 3.22 23.60
C LEU A 134 -0.07 3.11 24.92
N PRO A 135 -1.27 3.70 25.00
CA PRO A 135 -2.17 3.53 26.13
C PRO A 135 -2.44 2.05 26.41
N GLY A 136 -2.56 1.70 27.71
CA GLY A 136 -2.93 0.35 28.11
C GLY A 136 -4.40 0.04 27.79
N GLY A 137 -4.71 -1.25 27.57
CA GLY A 137 -6.08 -1.72 27.36
C GLY A 137 -6.61 -1.62 25.94
N LEU A 138 -5.77 -1.27 24.94
CA LEU A 138 -6.16 -1.32 23.54
C LEU A 138 -6.45 -2.77 23.11
N ARG A 139 -7.48 -2.93 22.30
CA ARG A 139 -7.87 -4.21 21.68
C ARG A 139 -7.49 -4.19 20.20
N GLU A 140 -7.46 -5.34 19.59
CA GLU A 140 -7.22 -5.43 18.15
C GLU A 140 -8.23 -4.58 17.38
N SER A 141 -7.72 -3.85 16.38
CA SER A 141 -8.47 -2.91 15.55
C SER A 141 -9.02 -1.66 16.27
N ASP A 142 -8.68 -1.42 17.54
CA ASP A 142 -9.00 -0.13 18.17
C ASP A 142 -8.31 1.01 17.41
N ARG A 143 -9.00 2.16 17.35
CA ARG A 143 -8.42 3.40 16.82
C ARG A 143 -7.36 3.91 17.79
N LEU A 144 -6.21 4.30 17.25
CA LEU A 144 -5.18 4.99 18.04
C LEU A 144 -5.60 6.43 18.35
N PRO A 145 -5.19 7.01 19.49
CA PRO A 145 -5.48 8.41 19.83
C PRO A 145 -5.02 9.36 18.72
N GLU A 146 -3.83 9.13 18.19
CA GLU A 146 -3.25 9.81 17.03
C GLU A 146 -2.60 8.79 16.11
N PRO A 147 -2.50 9.07 14.79
CA PRO A 147 -1.73 8.22 13.89
C PRO A 147 -0.27 8.14 14.30
N VAL A 148 0.30 6.94 14.31
CA VAL A 148 1.68 6.68 14.70
C VAL A 148 2.52 6.33 13.48
N PHE A 149 3.68 6.98 13.35
CA PHE A 149 4.70 6.65 12.35
C PHE A 149 5.55 5.50 12.84
N THR A 150 5.57 4.40 12.10
CA THR A 150 6.25 3.16 12.46
C THR A 150 7.10 2.66 11.30
N PRO A 151 8.27 3.26 11.07
CA PRO A 151 9.12 2.90 9.94
C PRO A 151 9.62 1.45 10.06
N ALA A 152 9.95 0.86 8.91
CA ALA A 152 10.58 -0.45 8.84
C ALA A 152 11.78 -0.41 7.88
N THR A 153 12.72 -1.31 8.09
CA THR A 153 13.79 -1.53 7.11
C THR A 153 13.20 -2.17 5.86
N LYS A 154 13.76 -1.85 4.70
CA LYS A 154 13.48 -2.57 3.47
C LYS A 154 14.57 -3.62 3.29
N ALA A 155 14.29 -4.85 3.73
CA ALA A 155 15.25 -5.92 3.68
C ALA A 155 15.56 -6.34 2.24
N THR A 156 16.84 -6.48 1.92
CA THR A 156 17.27 -7.08 0.64
C THR A 156 17.19 -8.62 0.70
N SER A 157 17.14 -9.18 1.91
CA SER A 157 16.94 -10.61 2.19
C SER A 157 16.30 -10.75 3.58
N GLY A 158 15.35 -11.69 3.74
CA GLY A 158 14.60 -11.86 4.99
C GLY A 158 13.32 -11.04 5.03
N HIS A 159 12.91 -10.60 6.22
CA HIS A 159 11.68 -9.83 6.45
C HIS A 159 12.00 -8.38 6.84
N ASP A 160 11.12 -7.48 6.49
CA ASP A 160 11.17 -6.09 6.94
C ASP A 160 10.96 -6.03 8.46
N GLU A 161 11.82 -5.28 9.16
CA GLU A 161 11.78 -5.13 10.61
C GLU A 161 11.31 -3.74 10.99
N ASN A 162 10.30 -3.67 11.87
CA ASN A 162 9.88 -2.40 12.45
C ASN A 162 11.04 -1.81 13.25
N ILE A 163 11.34 -0.54 13.02
CA ILE A 163 12.34 0.22 13.76
C ILE A 163 11.70 1.46 14.39
N SER A 164 12.34 2.01 15.41
CA SER A 164 11.87 3.27 15.98
C SER A 164 12.19 4.46 15.09
N PRO A 165 11.43 5.59 15.17
CA PRO A 165 11.80 6.84 14.52
C PRO A 165 13.21 7.33 14.92
N ALA A 166 13.62 7.06 16.17
CA ALA A 166 14.98 7.38 16.63
C ALA A 166 16.05 6.56 15.91
N GLU A 167 15.80 5.26 15.69
CA GLU A 167 16.70 4.40 14.93
C GLU A 167 16.74 4.80 13.44
N LEU A 168 15.59 5.17 12.85
CA LEU A 168 15.57 5.75 11.51
C LEU A 168 16.46 7.01 11.44
N ALA A 169 16.33 7.93 12.42
CA ALA A 169 17.13 9.14 12.48
C ALA A 169 18.63 8.84 12.66
N HIS A 170 18.98 7.77 13.40
CA HIS A 170 20.35 7.35 13.53
C HIS A 170 20.95 6.87 12.20
N ARG A 171 20.17 6.14 11.41
CA ARG A 171 20.61 5.56 10.12
C ARG A 171 20.59 6.55 8.95
N THR A 172 19.67 7.50 8.92
CA THR A 172 19.45 8.40 7.77
C THR A 172 19.83 9.85 8.04
N GLY A 173 20.08 10.20 9.30
CA GLY A 173 20.18 11.57 9.76
C GLY A 173 18.83 12.14 10.17
N ARG A 174 18.86 13.05 11.15
CA ARG A 174 17.65 13.64 11.77
C ARG A 174 16.75 14.36 10.77
N GLU A 175 17.32 15.13 9.87
CA GLU A 175 16.58 15.94 8.90
C GLU A 175 15.77 15.08 7.93
N LEU A 176 16.37 14.02 7.37
CA LEU A 176 15.68 13.11 6.48
C LEU A 176 14.59 12.33 7.24
N ALA A 177 14.89 11.80 8.42
CA ALA A 177 13.92 11.06 9.22
C ALA A 177 12.68 11.90 9.55
N GLN A 178 12.87 13.15 9.99
CA GLN A 178 11.78 14.10 10.26
C GLN A 178 10.98 14.43 8.99
N THR A 179 11.65 14.55 7.85
CA THR A 179 10.99 14.79 6.57
C THR A 179 10.10 13.60 6.19
N LEU A 180 10.61 12.38 6.28
CA LEU A 180 9.85 11.15 5.97
C LEU A 180 8.63 11.01 6.90
N GLU A 181 8.81 11.21 8.19
CA GLU A 181 7.72 11.17 9.18
C GLU A 181 6.63 12.20 8.86
N ARG A 182 7.02 13.46 8.72
CA ARG A 182 6.09 14.56 8.42
C ARG A 182 5.31 14.34 7.13
N LEU A 183 5.98 13.92 6.05
CA LEU A 183 5.34 13.64 4.78
C LEU A 183 4.37 12.47 4.89
N SER A 184 4.77 11.39 5.58
CA SER A 184 3.95 10.19 5.76
C SER A 184 2.70 10.47 6.58
N LEU A 185 2.82 11.20 7.69
CA LEU A 185 1.68 11.60 8.52
C LEU A 185 0.71 12.52 7.77
N SER A 186 1.24 13.48 6.98
CA SER A 186 0.42 14.37 6.15
C SER A 186 -0.37 13.59 5.08
N LEU A 187 0.29 12.68 4.36
CA LEU A 187 -0.34 11.81 3.37
C LEU A 187 -1.41 10.91 4.00
N TYR A 188 -1.10 10.31 5.16
CA TYR A 188 -2.04 9.46 5.88
C TYR A 188 -3.28 10.23 6.30
N GLY A 189 -3.13 11.42 6.89
CA GLY A 189 -4.25 12.25 7.33
C GLY A 189 -5.20 12.59 6.17
N PHE A 190 -4.65 13.05 5.06
CA PHE A 190 -5.42 13.34 3.84
C PHE A 190 -6.13 12.08 3.32
N ALA A 191 -5.40 10.96 3.21
CA ALA A 191 -5.95 9.73 2.66
C ALA A 191 -7.03 9.11 3.57
N ALA A 192 -6.84 9.16 4.89
CA ALA A 192 -7.82 8.65 5.86
C ALA A 192 -9.14 9.41 5.79
N GLU A 193 -9.09 10.75 5.68
CA GLU A 193 -10.28 11.57 5.49
C GLU A 193 -10.98 11.24 4.16
N ARG A 194 -10.22 11.14 3.06
CA ARG A 194 -10.73 10.84 1.73
C ARG A 194 -11.34 9.43 1.65
N ALA A 195 -10.69 8.43 2.27
CA ALA A 195 -11.21 7.07 2.34
C ALA A 195 -12.53 7.01 3.12
N LEU A 196 -12.60 7.73 4.25
CA LEU A 196 -13.80 7.78 5.08
C LEU A 196 -15.00 8.36 4.32
N GLN A 197 -14.80 9.39 3.49
CA GLN A 197 -15.81 9.93 2.59
C GLN A 197 -16.34 8.91 1.57
N SER A 198 -15.58 7.85 1.32
CA SER A 198 -15.95 6.73 0.44
C SER A 198 -16.45 5.50 1.24
N GLY A 199 -16.74 5.67 2.53
CA GLY A 199 -17.21 4.60 3.41
C GLY A 199 -16.13 3.59 3.80
N LEU A 200 -14.85 3.97 3.69
CA LEU A 200 -13.73 3.12 4.06
C LEU A 200 -12.90 3.73 5.19
N ILE A 201 -12.42 2.89 6.09
CA ILE A 201 -11.42 3.23 7.10
C ILE A 201 -10.05 2.84 6.54
N LEU A 202 -9.11 3.78 6.49
CA LEU A 202 -7.70 3.49 6.27
C LEU A 202 -7.06 3.16 7.61
N ALA A 203 -6.81 1.89 7.87
CA ALA A 203 -6.25 1.44 9.14
C ALA A 203 -4.76 1.70 9.26
N ASP A 204 -4.02 1.32 8.25
CA ASP A 204 -2.60 1.61 8.08
C ASP A 204 -2.23 1.65 6.61
N THR A 205 -1.09 2.25 6.31
CA THR A 205 -0.54 2.29 4.97
C THR A 205 0.97 2.41 5.01
N LYS A 206 1.62 1.90 3.95
CA LYS A 206 3.04 1.97 3.71
C LYS A 206 3.32 2.92 2.56
N PHE A 207 4.26 3.84 2.76
CA PHE A 207 4.80 4.72 1.73
C PHE A 207 6.26 4.38 1.46
N GLU A 208 6.69 4.61 0.21
CA GLU A 208 8.08 4.53 -0.19
C GLU A 208 8.53 5.86 -0.79
N PHE A 209 9.74 6.28 -0.45
CA PHE A 209 10.32 7.53 -0.91
C PHE A 209 11.65 7.29 -1.61
N GLY A 210 12.06 8.26 -2.42
CA GLY A 210 13.35 8.27 -3.10
C GLY A 210 13.83 9.68 -3.34
N PHE A 211 15.10 9.81 -3.76
CA PHE A 211 15.68 11.09 -4.15
C PHE A 211 15.57 11.29 -5.67
N HIS A 212 15.12 12.47 -6.08
CA HIS A 212 15.14 12.90 -7.47
C HIS A 212 15.51 14.38 -7.54
N GLY A 213 16.63 14.70 -8.19
CA GLY A 213 17.14 16.07 -8.29
C GLY A 213 17.45 16.73 -6.93
N GLY A 214 17.82 15.94 -5.92
CA GLY A 214 18.09 16.41 -4.55
C GLY A 214 16.88 16.51 -3.64
N ASP A 215 15.66 16.35 -4.18
CA ASP A 215 14.41 16.39 -3.40
C ASP A 215 13.96 14.97 -3.02
N VAL A 216 13.32 14.85 -1.86
CA VAL A 216 12.58 13.64 -1.47
C VAL A 216 11.24 13.62 -2.19
N ILE A 217 10.99 12.56 -2.95
CA ILE A 217 9.73 12.35 -3.66
C ILE A 217 9.11 11.00 -3.28
N LEU A 218 7.79 10.90 -3.41
CA LEU A 218 7.03 9.67 -3.21
C LEU A 218 7.17 8.76 -4.44
N ILE A 219 7.47 7.49 -4.22
CA ILE A 219 7.70 6.50 -5.28
C ILE A 219 6.86 5.24 -5.06
N ASP A 220 6.99 4.27 -5.96
CA ASP A 220 6.38 2.94 -5.96
C ASP A 220 4.87 2.98 -6.18
N GLU A 221 4.07 2.45 -5.27
CA GLU A 221 2.60 2.49 -5.30
C GLU A 221 2.05 3.36 -4.18
N LEU A 222 0.82 3.82 -4.33
CA LEU A 222 0.22 4.70 -3.35
C LEU A 222 -1.19 4.26 -3.00
N LEU A 223 -1.42 3.97 -1.70
CA LEU A 223 -2.75 3.76 -1.12
C LEU A 223 -3.59 2.70 -1.86
N THR A 224 -2.92 1.61 -2.21
CA THR A 224 -3.54 0.44 -2.85
C THR A 224 -3.88 -0.64 -1.84
N PRO A 225 -4.69 -1.64 -2.19
CA PRO A 225 -4.90 -2.83 -1.36
C PRO A 225 -3.64 -3.63 -1.05
N ASP A 226 -2.54 -3.41 -1.77
CA ASP A 226 -1.25 -4.06 -1.51
C ASP A 226 -0.43 -3.34 -0.44
N SER A 227 -0.49 -2.01 -0.41
CA SER A 227 0.26 -1.16 0.53
C SER A 227 -0.55 -0.70 1.75
N SER A 228 -1.88 -0.93 1.77
CA SER A 228 -2.78 -0.35 2.76
C SER A 228 -3.85 -1.34 3.23
N ARG A 229 -4.30 -1.19 4.49
CA ARG A 229 -5.49 -1.87 5.00
C ARG A 229 -6.69 -0.94 4.93
N PHE A 230 -7.68 -1.32 4.13
CA PHE A 230 -8.96 -0.65 4.05
C PHE A 230 -10.05 -1.51 4.65
N TRP A 231 -10.78 -0.98 5.63
CA TRP A 231 -11.91 -1.65 6.26
C TRP A 231 -13.23 -0.97 5.89
N ASP A 232 -14.32 -1.72 5.89
CA ASP A 232 -15.65 -1.18 5.69
C ASP A 232 -16.09 -0.39 6.94
N ALA A 233 -16.32 0.92 6.79
CA ALA A 233 -16.65 1.80 7.91
C ALA A 233 -18.01 1.45 8.55
N GLN A 234 -18.95 0.87 7.81
CA GLN A 234 -20.26 0.47 8.35
C GLN A 234 -20.18 -0.84 9.15
N ARG A 235 -19.24 -1.71 8.80
CA ARG A 235 -19.03 -3.02 9.41
C ARG A 235 -17.96 -3.02 10.48
N TYR A 236 -17.23 -1.93 10.65
CA TYR A 236 -16.16 -1.80 11.62
C TYR A 236 -16.65 -2.06 13.05
N ARG A 237 -15.98 -2.97 13.75
CA ARG A 237 -16.22 -3.34 15.18
C ARG A 237 -14.87 -3.59 15.84
N PRO A 238 -14.42 -2.74 16.76
CA PRO A 238 -13.15 -2.92 17.46
C PRO A 238 -13.19 -4.16 18.38
N GLY A 239 -12.01 -4.74 18.61
CA GLY A 239 -11.85 -5.91 19.48
C GLY A 239 -11.62 -7.23 18.74
N GLY A 240 -11.32 -7.18 17.45
CA GLY A 240 -10.99 -8.35 16.62
C GLY A 240 -10.65 -7.98 15.18
N PRO A 241 -10.38 -8.98 14.33
CA PRO A 241 -10.07 -8.75 12.93
C PRO A 241 -11.25 -8.12 12.18
N GLN A 242 -10.94 -7.32 11.16
CA GLN A 242 -11.94 -6.59 10.39
C GLN A 242 -12.11 -7.15 8.98
N PRO A 243 -13.34 -7.10 8.40
CA PRO A 243 -13.52 -7.32 6.97
C PRO A 243 -12.70 -6.31 6.17
N SER A 244 -11.73 -6.79 5.40
CA SER A 244 -10.74 -5.96 4.73
C SER A 244 -10.85 -6.07 3.21
N PHE A 245 -10.44 -5.00 2.50
CA PHE A 245 -10.34 -4.94 1.04
C PHE A 245 -8.90 -5.15 0.55
N ASP A 246 -8.02 -5.69 1.40
CA ASP A 246 -6.61 -5.94 1.13
C ASP A 246 -6.28 -7.44 1.03
N LYS A 247 -4.99 -7.75 1.14
CA LYS A 247 -4.45 -9.13 1.12
C LYS A 247 -4.84 -9.99 2.33
N GLN A 248 -5.57 -9.46 3.31
CA GLN A 248 -5.86 -10.21 4.54
C GLN A 248 -6.66 -11.49 4.23
N PHE A 249 -7.58 -11.43 3.26
CA PHE A 249 -8.35 -12.59 2.84
C PHE A 249 -7.47 -13.76 2.33
N VAL A 250 -6.42 -13.44 1.59
CA VAL A 250 -5.44 -14.45 1.14
C VAL A 250 -4.59 -14.93 2.31
N ARG A 251 -4.17 -14.03 3.21
CA ARG A 251 -3.39 -14.40 4.40
C ARG A 251 -4.17 -15.33 5.32
N ASP A 252 -5.45 -15.03 5.56
CA ASP A 252 -6.33 -15.85 6.39
C ASP A 252 -6.45 -17.28 5.84
N TYR A 253 -6.64 -17.42 4.51
CA TYR A 253 -6.63 -18.73 3.86
C TYR A 253 -5.30 -19.46 4.05
N LEU A 254 -4.18 -18.79 3.81
CA LEU A 254 -2.84 -19.41 3.94
C LEU A 254 -2.54 -19.84 5.38
N GLU A 255 -3.04 -19.11 6.37
CA GLU A 255 -2.92 -19.48 7.79
C GLU A 255 -3.87 -20.64 8.13
N GLN A 256 -5.09 -20.64 7.59
CA GLN A 256 -6.06 -21.72 7.79
C GLN A 256 -5.58 -23.07 7.26
N VAL A 257 -4.89 -23.08 6.11
CA VAL A 257 -4.31 -24.33 5.56
C VAL A 257 -2.99 -24.73 6.22
N GLY A 258 -2.52 -23.96 7.20
CA GLY A 258 -1.32 -24.28 7.97
C GLY A 258 -0.02 -24.12 7.18
N TRP A 259 0.00 -23.25 6.14
CA TRP A 259 1.24 -23.03 5.39
C TRP A 259 2.33 -22.38 6.26
N ASN A 260 3.53 -22.90 6.18
CA ASN A 260 4.69 -22.49 6.99
C ASN A 260 5.33 -21.15 6.56
N LYS A 261 4.73 -20.44 5.62
CA LYS A 261 5.17 -19.14 5.07
C LYS A 261 6.55 -19.22 4.35
N GLN A 262 6.93 -20.42 3.91
CA GLN A 262 8.16 -20.66 3.13
C GLN A 262 7.82 -21.21 1.73
N PRO A 263 8.63 -20.90 0.69
CA PRO A 263 8.46 -21.51 -0.62
C PRO A 263 8.60 -23.05 -0.58
N PRO A 264 7.85 -23.78 -1.41
CA PRO A 264 6.85 -23.28 -2.36
C PRO A 264 5.53 -22.90 -1.67
N ALA A 265 4.88 -21.84 -2.15
CA ALA A 265 3.55 -21.48 -1.68
C ALA A 265 2.48 -22.40 -2.30
N PRO A 266 1.39 -22.70 -1.57
CA PRO A 266 0.27 -23.46 -2.13
C PRO A 266 -0.48 -22.64 -3.19
N PRO A 267 -1.12 -23.29 -4.18
CA PRO A 267 -2.04 -22.62 -5.07
C PRO A 267 -3.27 -22.12 -4.30
N LEU A 268 -3.85 -21.02 -4.77
CA LEU A 268 -5.11 -20.51 -4.23
C LEU A 268 -6.29 -21.19 -4.92
N PRO A 269 -7.32 -21.64 -4.19
CA PRO A 269 -8.55 -22.13 -4.78
C PRO A 269 -9.35 -20.99 -5.44
N ASP A 270 -10.18 -21.33 -6.41
CA ASP A 270 -10.96 -20.36 -7.21
C ASP A 270 -11.78 -19.42 -6.34
N GLU A 271 -12.39 -19.89 -5.27
CA GLU A 271 -13.15 -19.05 -4.32
C GLU A 271 -12.29 -17.94 -3.67
N VAL A 272 -11.03 -18.25 -3.34
CA VAL A 272 -10.10 -17.27 -2.77
C VAL A 272 -9.63 -16.29 -3.83
N VAL A 273 -9.40 -16.77 -5.06
CA VAL A 273 -9.03 -15.93 -6.20
C VAL A 273 -10.15 -14.93 -6.52
N GLU A 274 -11.37 -15.42 -6.71
CA GLU A 274 -12.54 -14.60 -7.02
C GLU A 274 -12.86 -13.63 -5.88
N GLY A 275 -12.88 -14.13 -4.65
CA GLY A 275 -13.12 -13.31 -3.47
C GLY A 275 -12.10 -12.20 -3.29
N THR A 276 -10.83 -12.43 -3.66
CA THR A 276 -9.78 -11.42 -3.64
C THR A 276 -9.97 -10.41 -4.77
N SER A 277 -10.21 -10.88 -6.00
CA SER A 277 -10.44 -9.99 -7.16
C SER A 277 -11.62 -9.04 -6.92
N VAL A 278 -12.74 -9.55 -6.40
CA VAL A 278 -13.92 -8.73 -6.06
C VAL A 278 -13.57 -7.63 -5.05
N ARG A 279 -12.77 -7.93 -4.03
CA ARG A 279 -12.35 -6.93 -3.02
C ARG A 279 -11.48 -5.83 -3.63
N TYR A 280 -10.56 -6.19 -4.52
CA TYR A 280 -9.69 -5.23 -5.20
C TYR A 280 -10.51 -4.32 -6.14
N LEU A 281 -11.44 -4.90 -6.90
CA LEU A 281 -12.34 -4.13 -7.77
C LEU A 281 -13.25 -3.20 -6.97
N GLU A 282 -13.74 -3.64 -5.81
CA GLU A 282 -14.55 -2.80 -4.92
C GLU A 282 -13.73 -1.65 -4.32
N ALA A 283 -12.46 -1.90 -3.95
CA ALA A 283 -11.56 -0.82 -3.54
C ALA A 283 -11.37 0.21 -4.67
N LEU A 284 -11.16 -0.23 -5.92
CA LEU A 284 -11.07 0.66 -7.07
C LEU A 284 -12.36 1.45 -7.29
N ARG A 285 -13.52 0.81 -7.17
CA ARG A 285 -14.82 1.46 -7.33
C ARG A 285 -15.03 2.57 -6.29
N ARG A 286 -14.61 2.35 -5.05
CA ARG A 286 -14.80 3.32 -3.95
C ARG A 286 -13.75 4.43 -3.93
N LEU A 287 -12.49 4.10 -4.20
CA LEU A 287 -11.35 5.01 -4.04
C LEU A 287 -10.84 5.58 -5.37
N GLY A 288 -11.21 4.97 -6.48
CA GLY A 288 -10.74 5.38 -7.80
C GLY A 288 -11.30 6.73 -8.28
N PRO A 289 -10.87 7.20 -9.45
CA PRO A 289 -11.22 8.54 -9.95
C PRO A 289 -12.70 8.82 -10.05
N ALA A 290 -13.51 7.79 -10.28
CA ALA A 290 -14.98 7.86 -10.40
C ALA A 290 -15.70 7.38 -9.12
N GLY A 291 -15.00 7.14 -8.02
CA GLY A 291 -15.56 6.65 -6.77
C GLY A 291 -16.59 7.62 -6.17
N PRO A 292 -17.63 7.10 -5.45
CA PRO A 292 -18.65 7.94 -4.83
C PRO A 292 -17.99 8.88 -3.83
N ARG A 293 -18.30 10.18 -3.97
CA ARG A 293 -17.94 11.22 -3.01
C ARG A 293 -19.19 11.62 -2.29
N GLU A 294 -19.31 11.37 -0.98
CA GLU A 294 -20.37 11.98 -0.20
C GLU A 294 -20.21 13.51 -0.22
N PRO A 295 -21.32 14.28 -0.36
CA PRO A 295 -21.23 15.73 -0.37
C PRO A 295 -20.60 16.25 0.92
N ARG A 296 -19.68 17.21 0.81
CA ARG A 296 -19.06 17.92 1.94
C ARG A 296 -20.15 18.52 2.83
N GLY A 297 -20.55 17.83 3.88
CA GLY A 297 -21.62 18.32 4.77
C GLY A 297 -22.03 17.39 5.89
N VAL A 298 -21.71 16.12 5.82
CA VAL A 298 -22.00 15.19 6.94
C VAL A 298 -20.78 15.17 7.88
N ARG A 299 -20.81 16.08 8.84
CA ARG A 299 -19.79 16.21 9.89
C ARG A 299 -19.55 14.88 10.58
N SER A 300 -18.30 14.60 10.83
CA SER A 300 -17.69 13.53 11.66
C SER A 300 -18.21 13.43 13.11
N GLU A 301 -19.45 13.81 13.41
CA GLU A 301 -20.02 13.77 14.77
C GLU A 301 -20.28 12.34 15.26
N ARG A 302 -20.45 11.38 14.37
CA ARG A 302 -20.72 9.99 14.82
C ARG A 302 -19.50 9.26 15.39
N LEU A 303 -18.28 9.64 15.01
CA LEU A 303 -17.05 9.02 15.53
C LEU A 303 -16.57 9.64 16.85
N ARG A 304 -17.10 10.82 17.25
CA ARG A 304 -16.73 11.47 18.52
C ARG A 304 -17.52 10.94 19.74
N ARG A 305 -18.55 10.14 19.57
CA ARG A 305 -19.46 9.73 20.66
C ARG A 305 -19.15 8.39 21.33
N HIS A 306 -17.99 7.78 21.08
CA HIS A 306 -17.60 6.54 21.75
C HIS A 306 -16.23 6.68 22.44
N VAL A 307 -16.07 7.75 23.22
CA VAL A 307 -15.07 7.79 24.28
C VAL A 307 -15.85 7.74 25.58
N PRO A 308 -15.89 6.60 26.30
CA PRO A 308 -16.32 6.60 27.70
C PRO A 308 -15.29 7.37 28.52
N SER A 309 -15.76 8.30 29.30
CA SER A 309 -15.02 9.02 30.36
C SER A 309 -14.40 8.05 31.36
#